data_9c7b28885fd2013402059c9dc0297fa3
#
_entry.id   9c7b28885fd2013402059c9dc0297fa3
#
_cell.length_a   1.000
_cell.length_b   1.000
_cell.length_c   1.000
_cell.angle_alpha   90.00
_cell.angle_beta   90.00
_cell.angle_gamma   90.00
#
_symmetry.space_group_name_H-M   'P 1'
#
loop_
_entity.id
_entity.type
_entity.pdbx_description
1 polymer ?
#
loop_
_entity_poly.entity_id
_entity_poly.type
_entity_poly.pdbx_seq_one_letter_code
_entity_poly.pdbx_strand_id
1 'polypeptide(L)'
;MIEVIIQHLGPMMMVLVRLGGLFIFAPVLGSPMIPGRIKALLVVILAVAVYPLLSSAMVSQVPANASLMELVPLMAMEVSVGLMIGFVAMIPLFAMQTSGLVMGQQMGLGFARFYNPASDSEADVLEQLLFYLALATFLAMGGLEAMVLSLVRSFEYVQVGQMFFGSGAIRLLTGLLLSAMEIGLRIAAPLLALI
;
A
#
# COMPACT_ATOMS: atom_id res chain seq x y z
N MET A 1 -17.93 6.20 32.71
CA MET A 1 -16.67 6.58 32.06
C MET A 1 -15.89 5.36 31.54
N ILE A 2 -15.65 4.31 32.36
CA ILE A 2 -14.94 3.08 31.95
C ILE A 2 -15.70 2.34 30.83
N GLU A 3 -17.02 2.20 30.94
CA GLU A 3 -17.84 1.53 29.90
C GLU A 3 -17.76 2.23 28.54
N VAL A 4 -17.75 3.57 28.53
CA VAL A 4 -17.57 4.34 27.27
C VAL A 4 -16.21 4.06 26.63
N ILE A 5 -15.15 3.98 27.44
CA ILE A 5 -13.81 3.67 26.93
C ILE A 5 -13.78 2.25 26.34
N ILE A 6 -14.37 1.28 27.01
CA ILE A 6 -14.40 -0.12 26.56
C ILE A 6 -15.16 -0.25 25.23
N GLN A 7 -16.28 0.47 25.05
CA GLN A 7 -17.05 0.46 23.80
C GLN A 7 -16.27 1.00 22.60
N HIS A 8 -15.33 1.92 22.81
CA HIS A 8 -14.52 2.51 21.73
C HIS A 8 -13.21 1.76 21.45
N LEU A 9 -12.76 0.87 22.35
CA LEU A 9 -11.50 0.13 22.17
C LEU A 9 -11.53 -0.80 20.94
N GLY A 10 -12.57 -1.61 20.80
CA GLY A 10 -12.70 -2.53 19.67
C GLY A 10 -12.70 -1.82 18.31
N PRO A 11 -13.60 -0.85 18.08
CA PRO A 11 -13.61 -0.07 16.85
C PRO A 11 -12.30 0.66 16.57
N MET A 12 -11.66 1.25 17.57
CA MET A 12 -10.37 1.92 17.43
C MET A 12 -9.28 0.94 17.00
N MET A 13 -9.26 -0.28 17.54
CA MET A 13 -8.33 -1.33 17.12
C MET A 13 -8.53 -1.72 15.66
N MET A 14 -9.75 -1.77 15.15
CA MET A 14 -10.02 -2.07 13.74
C MET A 14 -9.45 -0.98 12.81
N VAL A 15 -9.63 0.30 13.16
CA VAL A 15 -9.02 1.43 12.43
C VAL A 15 -7.50 1.33 12.43
N LEU A 16 -6.91 1.06 13.60
CA LEU A 16 -5.47 0.95 13.79
C LEU A 16 -4.88 -0.19 12.94
N VAL A 17 -5.56 -1.33 12.91
CA VAL A 17 -5.13 -2.52 12.18
C VAL A 17 -5.25 -2.32 10.66
N ARG A 18 -6.32 -1.68 10.16
CA ARG A 18 -6.49 -1.33 8.74
C ARG A 18 -5.43 -0.33 8.28
N LEU A 19 -5.12 0.69 9.09
CA LEU A 19 -4.01 1.61 8.85
C LEU A 19 -2.66 0.87 8.85
N GLY A 20 -2.44 -0.03 9.81
CA GLY A 20 -1.23 -0.86 9.86
C GLY A 20 -1.03 -1.67 8.58
N GLY A 21 -2.09 -2.27 8.05
CA GLY A 21 -2.09 -2.97 6.77
C GLY A 21 -1.66 -2.06 5.61
N LEU A 22 -2.23 -0.84 5.54
CA LEU A 22 -1.85 0.14 4.51
C LEU A 22 -0.35 0.46 4.55
N PHE A 23 0.23 0.66 5.73
CA PHE A 23 1.65 1.01 5.90
C PHE A 23 2.63 -0.09 5.44
N ILE A 24 2.18 -1.32 5.22
CA ILE A 24 3.05 -2.40 4.72
C ILE A 24 3.45 -2.15 3.27
N PHE A 25 2.50 -1.79 2.40
CA PHE A 25 2.74 -1.58 0.96
C PHE A 25 2.70 -0.11 0.53
N ALA A 26 2.31 0.81 1.42
CA ALA A 26 2.19 2.22 1.06
C ALA A 26 3.51 2.79 0.51
N PRO A 27 3.51 3.46 -0.65
CA PRO A 27 4.68 4.20 -1.13
C PRO A 27 5.21 5.14 -0.05
N VAL A 28 6.53 5.24 0.11
CA VAL A 28 7.22 5.99 1.18
C VAL A 28 7.02 5.39 2.57
N LEU A 29 5.77 5.27 3.05
CA LEU A 29 5.46 4.84 4.42
C LEU A 29 5.82 3.36 4.66
N GLY A 30 5.73 2.52 3.62
CA GLY A 30 6.19 1.12 3.64
C GLY A 30 7.70 0.95 3.55
N SER A 31 8.46 2.00 3.17
CA SER A 31 9.90 1.93 2.93
C SER A 31 10.69 1.35 4.13
N PRO A 32 11.65 0.44 3.89
CA PRO A 32 12.52 -0.10 4.93
C PRO A 32 13.43 0.96 5.58
N MET A 33 13.59 2.12 4.95
CA MET A 33 14.37 3.24 5.50
C MET A 33 13.73 3.84 6.76
N ILE A 34 12.40 3.71 6.90
CA ILE A 34 11.69 4.23 8.07
C ILE A 34 11.71 3.16 9.17
N PRO A 35 12.31 3.43 10.34
CA PRO A 35 12.30 2.50 11.46
C PRO A 35 10.88 2.07 11.85
N GLY A 36 10.69 0.79 12.16
CA GLY A 36 9.37 0.24 12.50
C GLY A 36 8.67 0.97 13.66
N ARG A 37 9.44 1.49 14.62
CA ARG A 37 8.90 2.28 15.75
C ARG A 37 8.24 3.58 15.27
N ILE A 38 8.83 4.25 14.27
CA ILE A 38 8.27 5.48 13.69
C ILE A 38 7.01 5.15 12.91
N LYS A 39 7.01 4.06 12.12
CA LYS A 39 5.80 3.57 11.43
C LYS A 39 4.67 3.30 12.41
N ALA A 40 4.94 2.56 13.48
CA ALA A 40 3.95 2.24 14.50
C ALA A 40 3.38 3.53 15.16
N LEU A 41 4.24 4.50 15.47
CA LEU A 41 3.81 5.79 16.03
C LEU A 41 2.91 6.55 15.04
N LEU A 42 3.29 6.61 13.75
CA LEU A 42 2.49 7.26 12.72
C LEU A 42 1.13 6.59 12.54
N VAL A 43 1.09 5.25 12.55
CA VAL A 43 -0.18 4.49 12.49
C VAL A 43 -1.09 4.84 13.66
N VAL A 44 -0.55 4.93 14.88
CA VAL A 44 -1.32 5.30 16.08
C VAL A 44 -1.83 6.75 15.98
N ILE A 45 -0.97 7.69 15.60
CA ILE A 45 -1.36 9.11 15.46
C ILE A 45 -2.48 9.24 14.41
N LEU A 46 -2.32 8.60 13.24
CA LEU A 46 -3.34 8.64 12.20
C LEU A 46 -4.63 7.94 12.63
N ALA A 47 -4.54 6.82 13.37
CA ALA A 47 -5.72 6.14 13.89
C ALA A 47 -6.51 7.04 14.83
N VAL A 48 -5.82 7.73 15.75
CA VAL A 48 -6.46 8.68 16.67
C VAL A 48 -7.08 9.87 15.93
N ALA A 49 -6.44 10.36 14.86
CA ALA A 49 -6.96 11.46 14.04
C ALA A 49 -8.17 11.06 13.18
N VAL A 50 -8.17 9.84 12.63
CA VAL A 50 -9.23 9.33 11.75
C VAL A 50 -10.42 8.80 12.52
N TYR A 51 -10.19 8.17 13.68
CA TYR A 51 -11.22 7.51 14.47
C TYR A 51 -12.44 8.39 14.78
N PRO A 52 -12.31 9.67 15.21
CA PRO A 52 -13.46 10.53 15.50
C PRO A 52 -14.38 10.76 14.29
N LEU A 53 -13.84 10.70 13.07
CA LEU A 53 -14.60 10.86 11.83
C LEU A 53 -15.52 9.65 11.56
N LEU A 54 -15.17 8.48 12.10
CA LEU A 54 -15.80 7.20 11.83
C LEU A 54 -16.59 6.64 13.02
N SER A 55 -16.40 7.20 14.22
CA SER A 55 -16.81 6.59 15.50
C SER A 55 -18.29 6.23 15.59
N SER A 56 -19.18 7.07 15.07
CA SER A 56 -20.63 6.83 15.15
C SER A 56 -21.10 5.64 14.31
N ALA A 57 -20.48 5.41 13.17
CA ALA A 57 -20.81 4.31 12.27
C ALA A 57 -20.17 2.98 12.71
N MET A 58 -19.00 3.03 13.34
CA MET A 58 -18.23 1.84 13.70
C MET A 58 -18.60 1.22 15.05
N VAL A 59 -19.00 2.02 16.02
CA VAL A 59 -19.35 1.51 17.37
C VAL A 59 -20.46 0.46 17.31
N SER A 60 -21.38 0.59 16.36
CA SER A 60 -22.47 -0.38 16.16
C SER A 60 -22.08 -1.68 15.46
N GLN A 61 -20.91 -1.73 14.85
CA GLN A 61 -20.49 -2.89 14.03
C GLN A 61 -19.59 -3.89 14.78
N VAL A 62 -18.94 -3.44 15.86
CA VAL A 62 -18.06 -4.29 16.67
C VAL A 62 -18.76 -4.66 17.96
N PRO A 63 -18.99 -5.97 18.26
CA PRO A 63 -19.62 -6.38 19.51
C PRO A 63 -18.76 -5.94 20.70
N ALA A 64 -19.37 -5.23 21.66
CA ALA A 64 -18.68 -4.73 22.86
C ALA A 64 -18.07 -5.85 23.73
N ASN A 65 -18.61 -7.07 23.63
CA ASN A 65 -18.21 -8.25 24.40
C ASN A 65 -17.52 -9.32 23.54
N ALA A 66 -16.96 -8.94 22.36
CA ALA A 66 -16.29 -9.90 21.51
C ALA A 66 -15.07 -10.51 22.22
N SER A 67 -14.97 -11.83 22.21
CA SER A 67 -13.80 -12.55 22.71
C SER A 67 -12.59 -12.27 21.80
N LEU A 68 -11.38 -12.43 22.34
CA LEU A 68 -10.15 -12.30 21.53
C LEU A 68 -10.15 -13.23 20.31
N MET A 69 -10.73 -14.42 20.42
CA MET A 69 -10.85 -15.38 19.32
C MET A 69 -11.76 -14.90 18.19
N GLU A 70 -12.77 -14.09 18.49
CA GLU A 70 -13.65 -13.48 17.50
C GLU A 70 -13.04 -12.23 16.87
N LEU A 71 -12.21 -11.49 17.60
CA LEU A 71 -11.53 -10.30 17.10
C LEU A 71 -10.41 -10.61 16.11
N VAL A 72 -9.69 -11.72 16.28
CA VAL A 72 -8.56 -12.09 15.41
C VAL A 72 -8.95 -12.19 13.93
N PRO A 73 -10.00 -12.93 13.52
CA PRO A 73 -10.41 -12.97 12.12
C PRO A 73 -10.88 -11.62 11.60
N LEU A 74 -11.58 -10.82 12.44
CA LEU A 74 -11.99 -9.47 12.06
C LEU A 74 -10.76 -8.58 11.78
N MET A 75 -9.75 -8.62 12.64
CA MET A 75 -8.50 -7.90 12.43
C MET A 75 -7.78 -8.34 11.15
N ALA A 76 -7.75 -9.64 10.85
CA ALA A 76 -7.13 -10.15 9.63
C ALA A 76 -7.82 -9.60 8.37
N MET A 77 -9.16 -9.51 8.39
CA MET A 77 -9.93 -8.89 7.32
C MET A 77 -9.61 -7.39 7.18
N GLU A 78 -9.51 -6.67 8.29
CA GLU A 78 -9.15 -5.25 8.30
C GLU A 78 -7.74 -4.99 7.74
N VAL A 79 -6.75 -5.80 8.17
CA VAL A 79 -5.39 -5.75 7.60
C VAL A 79 -5.43 -5.94 6.10
N SER A 80 -6.23 -6.91 5.61
CA SER A 80 -6.31 -7.21 4.18
C SER A 80 -6.83 -6.03 3.35
N VAL A 81 -7.82 -5.29 3.85
CA VAL A 81 -8.32 -4.07 3.20
C VAL A 81 -7.24 -3.00 3.15
N GLY A 82 -6.54 -2.78 4.27
CA GLY A 82 -5.42 -1.83 4.32
C GLY A 82 -4.29 -2.19 3.35
N LEU A 83 -3.87 -3.47 3.35
CA LEU A 83 -2.88 -4.01 2.42
C LEU A 83 -3.26 -3.75 0.97
N MET A 84 -4.54 -3.96 0.61
CA MET A 84 -5.04 -3.75 -0.74
C MET A 84 -4.92 -2.30 -1.19
N ILE A 85 -5.29 -1.34 -0.33
CA ILE A 85 -5.19 0.08 -0.65
C ILE A 85 -3.73 0.46 -0.87
N GLY A 86 -2.82 0.05 0.03
CA GLY A 86 -1.39 0.30 -0.09
C GLY A 86 -0.79 -0.35 -1.34
N PHE A 87 -1.18 -1.58 -1.65
CA PHE A 87 -0.72 -2.31 -2.83
C PHE A 87 -1.17 -1.64 -4.13
N VAL A 88 -2.43 -1.25 -4.24
CA VAL A 88 -2.96 -0.52 -5.42
C VAL A 88 -2.18 0.79 -5.64
N ALA A 89 -1.86 1.51 -4.58
CA ALA A 89 -1.06 2.74 -4.68
C ALA A 89 0.39 2.47 -5.14
N MET A 90 0.93 1.28 -4.88
CA MET A 90 2.29 0.89 -5.31
C MET A 90 2.36 0.47 -6.78
N ILE A 91 1.24 0.03 -7.38
CA ILE A 91 1.20 -0.51 -8.76
C ILE A 91 1.82 0.45 -9.80
N PRO A 92 1.46 1.74 -9.89
CA PRO A 92 2.04 2.64 -10.89
C PRO A 92 3.54 2.87 -10.67
N LEU A 93 4.03 2.88 -9.43
CA LEU A 93 5.45 3.00 -9.13
C LEU A 93 6.21 1.75 -9.61
N PHE A 94 5.61 0.58 -9.35
CA PHE A 94 6.17 -0.69 -9.81
C PHE A 94 6.24 -0.78 -11.34
N ALA A 95 5.24 -0.25 -12.06
CA ALA A 95 5.27 -0.18 -13.52
C ALA A 95 6.47 0.65 -14.03
N MET A 96 6.73 1.80 -13.43
CA MET A 96 7.87 2.65 -13.78
C MET A 96 9.20 1.99 -13.44
N GLN A 97 9.29 1.35 -12.28
CA GLN A 97 10.46 0.58 -11.86
C GLN A 97 10.78 -0.54 -12.84
N THR A 98 9.77 -1.33 -13.22
CA THR A 98 9.92 -2.42 -14.21
C THR A 98 10.34 -1.89 -15.58
N SER A 99 9.80 -0.72 -16.00
CA SER A 99 10.23 -0.07 -17.25
C SER A 99 11.72 0.26 -17.24
N GLY A 100 12.21 0.83 -16.14
CA GLY A 100 13.63 1.15 -15.95
C GLY A 100 14.52 -0.09 -15.99
N LEU A 101 14.08 -1.17 -15.36
CA LEU A 101 14.77 -2.45 -15.39
C LEU A 101 14.90 -2.98 -16.83
N VAL A 102 13.79 -3.01 -17.58
CA VAL A 102 13.80 -3.47 -18.99
C VAL A 102 14.70 -2.58 -19.84
N MET A 103 14.63 -1.25 -19.70
CA MET A 103 15.51 -0.33 -20.41
C MET A 103 16.99 -0.56 -20.07
N GLY A 104 17.32 -0.73 -18.79
CA GLY A 104 18.68 -0.98 -18.33
C GLY A 104 19.27 -2.28 -18.92
N GLN A 105 18.47 -3.34 -18.97
CA GLN A 105 18.85 -4.60 -19.59
C GLN A 105 19.11 -4.45 -21.10
N GLN A 106 18.27 -3.73 -21.81
CA GLN A 106 18.39 -3.47 -23.26
C GLN A 106 19.66 -2.66 -23.59
N MET A 107 20.00 -1.68 -22.77
CA MET A 107 21.23 -0.88 -22.92
C MET A 107 22.50 -1.66 -22.57
N GLY A 108 22.38 -2.91 -22.16
CA GLY A 108 23.53 -3.74 -21.80
C GLY A 108 24.12 -3.41 -20.42
N LEU A 109 23.49 -2.54 -19.63
CA LEU A 109 23.96 -2.20 -18.27
C LEU A 109 24.01 -3.44 -17.36
N GLY A 110 23.17 -4.45 -17.64
CA GLY A 110 23.19 -5.73 -16.93
C GLY A 110 24.50 -6.52 -17.10
N PHE A 111 25.28 -6.29 -18.15
CA PHE A 111 26.58 -6.96 -18.36
C PHE A 111 27.63 -6.55 -17.32
N ALA A 112 27.52 -5.37 -16.72
CA ALA A 112 28.43 -4.92 -15.66
C ALA A 112 28.45 -5.89 -14.47
N ARG A 113 27.30 -6.53 -14.16
CA ARG A 113 27.18 -7.55 -13.09
C ARG A 113 28.04 -8.79 -13.33
N PHE A 114 28.26 -9.18 -14.59
CA PHE A 114 29.08 -10.33 -14.91
C PHE A 114 30.58 -10.08 -14.65
N TYR A 115 31.03 -8.82 -14.75
CA TYR A 115 32.41 -8.46 -14.52
C TYR A 115 32.74 -8.12 -13.07
N ASN A 116 31.75 -7.61 -12.31
CA ASN A 116 31.95 -7.27 -10.91
C ASN A 116 30.71 -7.65 -10.07
N PRO A 117 30.61 -8.91 -9.65
CA PRO A 117 29.47 -9.37 -8.85
C PRO A 117 29.37 -8.73 -7.46
N ALA A 118 30.42 -8.01 -7.01
CA ALA A 118 30.41 -7.28 -5.73
C ALA A 118 29.77 -5.87 -5.83
N SER A 119 29.52 -5.36 -7.06
CA SER A 119 28.84 -4.09 -7.28
C SER A 119 27.35 -4.34 -7.59
N ASP A 120 26.55 -4.51 -6.55
CA ASP A 120 25.09 -4.72 -6.67
C ASP A 120 24.34 -3.49 -7.24
N SER A 121 25.01 -2.34 -7.38
CA SER A 121 24.32 -1.05 -7.54
C SER A 121 24.28 -0.46 -8.95
N GLU A 122 25.11 -0.90 -9.89
CA GLU A 122 25.23 -0.17 -11.17
C GLU A 122 24.19 -0.59 -12.23
N ALA A 123 23.67 -1.79 -12.16
CA ALA A 123 22.69 -2.27 -13.15
C ALA A 123 21.29 -1.66 -13.00
N ASP A 124 20.99 -1.06 -11.85
CA ASP A 124 19.66 -0.62 -11.48
C ASP A 124 19.48 0.91 -11.47
N VAL A 125 20.42 1.66 -12.06
CA VAL A 125 20.38 3.14 -12.07
C VAL A 125 19.12 3.67 -12.76
N LEU A 126 18.75 3.11 -13.92
CA LEU A 126 17.54 3.51 -14.64
C LEU A 126 16.27 3.08 -13.90
N GLU A 127 16.28 1.90 -13.31
CA GLU A 127 15.22 1.40 -12.45
C GLU A 127 14.96 2.36 -11.28
N GLN A 128 16.01 2.71 -10.55
CA GLN A 128 15.93 3.63 -9.42
C GLN A 128 15.52 5.04 -9.85
N LEU A 129 16.05 5.55 -10.94
CA LEU A 129 15.74 6.86 -11.47
C LEU A 129 14.25 6.97 -11.80
N LEU A 130 13.71 6.00 -12.56
CA LEU A 130 12.30 6.00 -12.93
C LEU A 130 11.40 5.78 -11.70
N PHE A 131 11.81 4.92 -10.76
CA PHE A 131 11.09 4.75 -9.51
C PHE A 131 11.01 6.06 -8.71
N TYR A 132 12.14 6.77 -8.52
CA TYR A 132 12.13 8.03 -7.77
C TYR A 132 11.40 9.15 -8.50
N LEU A 133 11.44 9.17 -9.84
CA LEU A 133 10.66 10.12 -10.64
C LEU A 133 9.14 9.87 -10.47
N ALA A 134 8.72 8.60 -10.53
CA ALA A 134 7.35 8.21 -10.28
C ALA A 134 6.92 8.56 -8.84
N LEU A 135 7.79 8.30 -7.87
CA LEU A 135 7.55 8.60 -6.47
C LEU A 135 7.40 10.12 -6.23
N ALA A 136 8.28 10.93 -6.81
CA ALA A 136 8.20 12.38 -6.74
C ALA A 136 6.89 12.90 -7.36
N THR A 137 6.50 12.34 -8.51
CA THR A 137 5.24 12.67 -9.18
C THR A 137 4.04 12.27 -8.31
N PHE A 138 4.06 11.06 -7.75
CA PHE A 138 3.02 10.58 -6.83
C PHE A 138 2.84 11.52 -5.63
N LEU A 139 3.95 11.95 -5.02
CA LEU A 139 3.91 12.90 -3.90
C LEU A 139 3.41 14.29 -4.34
N ALA A 140 3.88 14.81 -5.47
CA ALA A 140 3.48 16.11 -6.01
C ALA A 140 1.98 16.17 -6.36
N MET A 141 1.39 15.03 -6.74
CA MET A 141 -0.05 14.90 -7.04
C MET A 141 -0.92 14.68 -5.78
N GLY A 142 -0.34 14.71 -4.57
CA GLY A 142 -1.08 14.45 -3.34
C GLY A 142 -1.40 12.96 -3.11
N GLY A 143 -0.57 12.05 -3.60
CA GLY A 143 -0.81 10.62 -3.52
C GLY A 143 -0.95 10.08 -2.09
N LEU A 144 -0.21 10.63 -1.13
CA LEU A 144 -0.35 10.26 0.30
C LEU A 144 -1.72 10.66 0.84
N GLU A 145 -2.18 11.87 0.52
CA GLU A 145 -3.49 12.36 0.93
C GLU A 145 -4.62 11.49 0.32
N ALA A 146 -4.50 11.18 -0.97
CA ALA A 146 -5.43 10.31 -1.67
C ALA A 146 -5.51 8.90 -1.05
N MET A 147 -4.38 8.36 -0.59
CA MET A 147 -4.35 7.06 0.11
C MET A 147 -5.07 7.11 1.46
N VAL A 148 -4.80 8.14 2.29
CA VAL A 148 -5.47 8.31 3.57
C VAL A 148 -6.97 8.52 3.37
N LEU A 149 -7.36 9.34 2.40
CA LEU A 149 -8.76 9.57 2.06
C LEU A 149 -9.45 8.28 1.56
N SER A 150 -8.77 7.49 0.74
CA SER A 150 -9.26 6.18 0.27
C SER A 150 -9.48 5.22 1.44
N LEU A 151 -8.58 5.23 2.42
CA LEU A 151 -8.73 4.43 3.63
C LEU A 151 -9.96 4.89 4.46
N VAL A 152 -10.14 6.19 4.67
CA VAL A 152 -11.32 6.72 5.38
C VAL A 152 -12.60 6.30 4.67
N ARG A 153 -12.67 6.50 3.36
CA ARG A 153 -13.82 6.11 2.55
C ARG A 153 -14.04 4.59 2.51
N SER A 154 -12.98 3.80 2.66
CA SER A 154 -13.12 2.34 2.68
C SER A 154 -14.02 1.83 3.80
N PHE A 155 -14.15 2.55 4.90
CA PHE A 155 -15.07 2.20 5.98
C PHE A 155 -16.55 2.43 5.62
N GLU A 156 -16.84 3.26 4.63
CA GLU A 156 -18.20 3.48 4.13
C GLU A 156 -18.65 2.34 3.20
N TYR A 157 -17.71 1.79 2.40
CA TYR A 157 -18.01 0.76 1.40
C TYR A 157 -17.78 -0.66 1.89
N VAL A 158 -16.83 -0.87 2.80
CA VAL A 158 -16.46 -2.18 3.35
C VAL A 158 -16.68 -2.14 4.86
N GLN A 159 -17.78 -2.73 5.30
CA GLN A 159 -18.10 -2.84 6.70
C GLN A 159 -17.04 -3.62 7.47
N VAL A 160 -16.90 -3.32 8.76
CA VAL A 160 -15.92 -3.99 9.63
C VAL A 160 -16.16 -5.50 9.63
N GLY A 161 -15.10 -6.27 9.37
CA GLY A 161 -15.17 -7.72 9.35
C GLY A 161 -15.77 -8.33 8.08
N GLN A 162 -16.02 -7.55 7.03
CA GLN A 162 -16.41 -8.09 5.73
C GLN A 162 -15.18 -8.49 4.91
N MET A 163 -15.26 -9.67 4.33
CA MET A 163 -14.21 -10.19 3.44
C MET A 163 -14.20 -9.39 2.14
N PHE A 164 -13.13 -8.64 1.89
CA PHE A 164 -12.95 -7.87 0.65
C PHE A 164 -12.60 -8.76 -0.56
N PHE A 165 -12.08 -9.97 -0.33
CA PHE A 165 -11.63 -10.89 -1.37
C PHE A 165 -12.79 -11.59 -2.11
N GLY A 166 -13.67 -10.82 -2.75
CA GLY A 166 -14.62 -11.34 -3.73
C GLY A 166 -14.00 -11.47 -5.13
N SER A 167 -14.68 -12.21 -6.02
CA SER A 167 -14.25 -12.35 -7.42
C SER A 167 -14.06 -11.01 -8.15
N GLY A 168 -14.77 -9.98 -7.72
CA GLY A 168 -14.62 -8.60 -8.23
C GLY A 168 -13.29 -7.95 -7.86
N ALA A 169 -12.86 -8.10 -6.61
CA ALA A 169 -11.60 -7.55 -6.12
C ALA A 169 -10.39 -8.20 -6.83
N ILE A 170 -10.43 -9.53 -7.00
CA ILE A 170 -9.38 -10.27 -7.71
C ILE A 170 -9.30 -9.82 -9.18
N ARG A 171 -10.43 -9.67 -9.86
CA ARG A 171 -10.45 -9.17 -11.25
C ARG A 171 -9.91 -7.74 -11.36
N LEU A 172 -10.25 -6.87 -10.42
CA LEU A 172 -9.76 -5.50 -10.38
C LEU A 172 -8.24 -5.47 -10.19
N LEU A 173 -7.70 -6.24 -9.25
CA LEU A 173 -6.26 -6.33 -9.03
C LEU A 173 -5.52 -6.87 -10.24
N THR A 174 -5.99 -7.98 -10.81
CA THR A 174 -5.36 -8.56 -12.00
C THR A 174 -5.42 -7.59 -13.18
N GLY A 175 -6.53 -6.88 -13.37
CA GLY A 175 -6.67 -5.84 -14.39
C GLY A 175 -5.69 -4.69 -14.19
N LEU A 176 -5.55 -4.18 -12.97
CA LEU A 176 -4.59 -3.13 -12.65
C LEU A 176 -3.13 -3.58 -12.85
N LEU A 177 -2.79 -4.80 -12.44
CA LEU A 177 -1.45 -5.35 -12.65
C LEU A 177 -1.12 -5.51 -14.13
N LEU A 178 -2.06 -6.05 -14.93
CA LEU A 178 -1.88 -6.17 -16.38
C LEU A 178 -1.73 -4.81 -17.05
N SER A 179 -2.56 -3.84 -16.67
CA SER A 179 -2.45 -2.46 -17.19
C SER A 179 -1.11 -1.82 -16.81
N ALA A 180 -0.64 -2.05 -15.58
CA ALA A 180 0.65 -1.54 -15.12
C ALA A 180 1.81 -2.15 -15.92
N MET A 181 1.79 -3.45 -16.16
CA MET A 181 2.79 -4.12 -17.00
C MET A 181 2.74 -3.62 -18.44
N GLU A 182 1.54 -3.44 -19.01
CA GLU A 182 1.38 -2.89 -20.35
C GLU A 182 1.94 -1.47 -20.46
N ILE A 183 1.63 -0.59 -19.50
CA ILE A 183 2.18 0.77 -19.44
C ILE A 183 3.70 0.72 -19.32
N GLY A 184 4.23 -0.14 -18.44
CA GLY A 184 5.66 -0.32 -18.27
C GLY A 184 6.38 -0.72 -19.55
N LEU A 185 5.83 -1.68 -20.29
CA LEU A 185 6.37 -2.12 -21.57
C LEU A 185 6.23 -1.03 -22.64
N ARG A 186 5.14 -0.28 -22.68
CA ARG A 186 4.95 0.84 -23.63
C ARG A 186 5.97 1.96 -23.40
N ILE A 187 6.33 2.24 -22.15
CA ILE A 187 7.37 3.23 -21.81
C ILE A 187 8.75 2.74 -22.28
N ALA A 188 9.02 1.44 -22.15
CA ALA A 188 10.27 0.85 -22.62
C ALA A 188 10.33 0.65 -24.15
N ALA A 189 9.18 0.59 -24.83
CA ALA A 189 9.07 0.27 -26.26
C ALA A 189 9.89 1.17 -27.20
N PRO A 190 10.02 2.51 -27.03
CA PRO A 190 10.85 3.32 -27.92
C PRO A 190 12.32 2.89 -27.93
N LEU A 191 12.83 2.44 -26.78
CA LEU A 191 14.20 1.94 -26.69
C LEU A 191 14.34 0.57 -27.35
N LEU A 192 13.33 -0.29 -27.20
CA LEU A 192 13.26 -1.60 -27.86
C LEU A 192 13.24 -1.49 -29.40
N ALA A 193 12.67 -0.40 -29.92
CA ALA A 193 12.58 -0.17 -31.38
C ALA A 193 13.87 0.40 -32.00
N LEU A 194 14.80 0.90 -31.17
CA LEU A 194 16.06 1.51 -31.61
C LEU A 194 17.24 0.54 -31.62
N ILE A 195 17.11 -0.63 -31.01
CA ILE A 195 18.09 -1.70 -30.93
C ILE A 195 17.74 -2.82 -31.91
#